data_95226f78737418f1add4a77923784fb1
#
_entry.id   95226f78737418f1add4a77923784fb1
#
_cell.length_a   1.000
_cell.length_b   1.000
_cell.length_c   1.000
_cell.angle_alpha   90.00
_cell.angle_beta   90.00
_cell.angle_gamma   90.00
#
_symmetry.space_group_name_H-M   'P 1'
#
loop_
_entity.id
_entity.type
_entity.pdbx_description
1 polymer ?
#
loop_
_entity_poly.entity_id
_entity_poly.type
_entity_poly.pdbx_seq_one_letter_code
_entity_poly.pdbx_strand_id
1 'polypeptide(L)' 'MKIAIAQLNYTIGDIDGNTSKIIDSINKAKAQRADLVIFA' A
#
# COMPACT_ATOMS: atom_id res chain seq x y z
N MET A 1 4.53 5.22 -17.70
CA MET A 1 4.15 5.33 -16.27
C MET A 1 3.67 3.97 -15.77
N LYS A 2 4.20 3.54 -14.63
CA LYS A 2 3.77 2.30 -13.99
C LYS A 2 2.92 2.62 -12.77
N ILE A 3 1.72 2.07 -12.71
CA ILE A 3 0.78 2.29 -11.62
C ILE A 3 0.64 0.99 -10.83
N ALA A 4 0.81 1.06 -9.51
CA ALA A 4 0.58 -0.06 -8.62
C ALA A 4 -0.74 0.15 -7.88
N ILE A 5 -1.57 -0.90 -7.84
CA ILE A 5 -2.84 -0.88 -7.11
C ILE A 5 -2.70 -1.83 -5.93
N ALA A 6 -2.86 -1.28 -4.72
CA ALA A 6 -2.78 -2.05 -3.49
C ALA A 6 -4.18 -2.28 -2.93
N GLN A 7 -4.61 -3.54 -2.92
CA GLN A 7 -5.86 -3.95 -2.27
C GLN A 7 -5.54 -4.50 -0.90
N LEU A 8 -5.93 -3.77 0.14
CA LEU A 8 -5.58 -4.09 1.51
C LEU A 8 -6.83 -4.41 2.33
N ASN A 9 -6.71 -5.41 3.18
CA ASN A 9 -7.75 -5.72 4.17
C ASN A 9 -7.49 -4.89 5.41
N TYR A 10 -8.24 -3.81 5.55
CA TYR A 10 -8.12 -2.95 6.73
C TYR A 10 -8.96 -3.50 7.87
N THR A 11 -8.42 -3.42 9.08
CA THR A 11 -9.16 -3.76 10.29
C THR A 11 -9.68 -2.48 10.93
N ILE A 12 -10.98 -2.37 11.13
CA ILE A 12 -11.59 -1.18 11.73
C ILE A 12 -11.05 -0.99 13.15
N GLY A 13 -10.54 0.22 13.43
CA GLY A 13 -9.99 0.54 14.75
C GLY A 13 -8.53 0.15 14.96
N ASP A 14 -7.91 -0.54 14.00
CA ASP A 14 -6.50 -0.94 14.10
C ASP A 14 -5.63 0.03 13.29
N ILE A 15 -5.36 1.19 13.87
CA ILE A 15 -4.61 2.25 13.18
C ILE A 15 -3.16 1.81 12.91
N ASP A 16 -2.51 1.20 13.90
CA ASP A 16 -1.10 0.78 13.74
C ASP A 16 -0.97 -0.33 12.71
N GLY A 17 -1.85 -1.32 12.75
CA GLY A 17 -1.84 -2.42 11.78
C GLY A 17 -2.13 -1.94 10.37
N ASN A 18 -3.10 -1.05 10.21
CA ASN A 18 -3.45 -0.49 8.90
C ASN A 18 -2.31 0.37 8.35
N THR A 19 -1.66 1.15 9.19
CA THR A 19 -0.50 1.95 8.80
C THR A 19 0.64 1.07 8.32
N SER A 20 0.92 -0.03 9.02
CA SER A 20 1.95 -0.99 8.61
C SER A 20 1.65 -1.60 7.25
N LYS A 21 0.40 -1.93 6.97
CA LYS A 21 -0.02 -2.46 5.66
C LYS A 21 0.23 -1.46 4.54
N ILE A 22 -0.08 -0.19 4.79
CA ILE A 22 0.13 0.88 3.80
C ILE A 22 1.62 1.07 3.51
N ILE A 23 2.44 1.16 4.54
CA ILE A 23 3.89 1.32 4.40
C ILE A 23 4.50 0.14 3.66
N ASP A 24 4.10 -1.07 3.98
CA ASP A 24 4.58 -2.28 3.33
C ASP A 24 4.24 -2.26 1.84
N SER A 25 3.03 -1.83 1.49
CA SER A 25 2.58 -1.72 0.10
C SER A 25 3.38 -0.68 -0.67
N ILE A 26 3.69 0.46 -0.04
CA ILE A 26 4.53 1.49 -0.65
C ILE A 26 5.93 0.94 -0.95
N ASN A 27 6.51 0.20 -0.01
CA ASN A 27 7.84 -0.39 -0.20
C ASN A 27 7.84 -1.42 -1.33
N LYS A 28 6.79 -2.23 -1.45
CA LYS A 28 6.64 -3.18 -2.56
C LYS A 28 6.52 -2.45 -3.89
N ALA A 29 5.75 -1.38 -3.94
CA ALA A 29 5.59 -0.57 -5.14
C ALA A 29 6.92 0.06 -5.58
N LYS A 30 7.73 0.53 -4.63
CA LYS A 30 9.06 1.05 -4.91
C LYS A 30 9.97 -0.03 -5.51
N ALA A 31 9.92 -1.24 -4.98
CA ALA A 31 10.71 -2.35 -5.49
C ALA A 31 10.32 -2.69 -6.93
N GLN A 32 9.08 -2.45 -7.32
CA GLN A 32 8.56 -2.64 -8.67
C GLN A 32 8.72 -1.42 -9.56
N ARG A 33 9.33 -0.34 -9.05
CA ARG A 33 9.53 0.93 -9.76
C ARG A 33 8.21 1.56 -10.23
N ALA A 34 7.19 1.51 -9.39
CA ALA A 34 5.92 2.16 -9.69
C ALA A 34 6.05 3.68 -9.57
N ASP A 35 5.39 4.40 -10.46
CA ASP A 35 5.33 5.87 -10.43
C ASP A 35 4.20 6.37 -9.55
N LEU A 36 3.16 5.55 -9.38
CA LEU A 36 1.98 5.92 -8.61
C LEU A 36 1.44 4.68 -7.90
N VAL A 37 1.03 4.85 -6.65
CA VAL A 37 0.40 3.79 -5.86
C VAL A 37 -1.01 4.23 -5.50
N ILE A 38 -2.00 3.39 -5.82
CA ILE A 38 -3.41 3.61 -5.49
C ILE A 38 -3.85 2.57 -4.49
N PHE A 39 -4.45 3.02 -3.39
CA PHE A 39 -4.99 2.14 -2.35
C PHE A 39 -6.50 2.01 -2.49
N ALA A 40 -6.97 0.81 -2.35
CA ALA A 40 -8.40 0.50 -2.38
C ALA A 40 -8.90 -0.05 -1.04
#